data_69dafb272a9d8ff463c8c1adc3444853
#
_entry.id   69dafb272a9d8ff463c8c1adc3444853
#
_cell.length_a   1.000
_cell.length_b   1.000
_cell.length_c   1.000
_cell.angle_alpha   90.00
_cell.angle_beta   90.00
_cell.angle_gamma   90.00
#
_symmetry.space_group_name_H-M   'P 1'
#
loop_
_entity.id
_entity.type
_entity.pdbx_description
1 polymer ?
#
loop_
_entity_poly.entity_id
_entity_poly.type
_entity_poly.pdbx_seq_one_letter_code
_entity_poly.pdbx_strand_id
1 'polypeptide(L)'
;MNTPATIAISIKSICASIYARTAIRHTLDPNRPPMLTQPMQPALEQLICSTFTTLCLETGASPAARDEDILSTTIHLVPQVNTAAIRAAFERIISLRLLAEAYASADRAYSAQMNTFADTSLAAVRSFTTTAAPHPRKTPHIF
;
A
#
# COMPACT_ATOMS: atom_id res chain seq x y z
N MET A 1 3.12 4.43 -25.15
CA MET A 1 2.09 3.41 -25.15
C MET A 1 1.95 2.80 -23.77
N ASN A 2 0.72 2.68 -23.30
CA ASN A 2 0.49 2.17 -21.96
C ASN A 2 0.40 0.66 -21.98
N THR A 3 0.98 0.03 -20.99
CA THR A 3 0.96 -1.42 -20.88
C THR A 3 0.14 -1.79 -19.66
N PRO A 4 -0.97 -2.55 -19.86
CA PRO A 4 -1.72 -3.03 -18.70
C PRO A 4 -0.91 -4.10 -17.99
N ALA A 5 -0.90 -4.02 -16.67
CA ALA A 5 -0.20 -4.98 -15.83
C ALA A 5 -1.11 -5.40 -14.70
N THR A 6 -1.08 -6.67 -14.35
CA THR A 6 -1.83 -7.19 -13.21
C THR A 6 -0.95 -7.15 -11.99
N ILE A 7 -1.45 -6.51 -10.95
CA ILE A 7 -0.79 -6.48 -9.64
C ILE A 7 -1.60 -7.39 -8.73
N ALA A 8 -0.98 -8.46 -8.26
CA ALA A 8 -1.62 -9.42 -7.37
C ALA A 8 -0.78 -9.56 -6.11
N ILE A 9 -1.42 -9.43 -4.95
CA ILE A 9 -0.75 -9.52 -3.65
C ILE A 9 -1.44 -10.55 -2.78
N SER A 10 -0.68 -11.15 -1.86
CA SER A 10 -1.21 -12.11 -0.90
C SER A 10 -1.50 -11.43 0.42
N ILE A 11 -2.73 -11.55 0.89
CA ILE A 11 -3.16 -10.99 2.17
C ILE A 11 -2.31 -11.60 3.29
N LYS A 12 -2.12 -12.92 3.28
CA LYS A 12 -1.32 -13.60 4.30
C LYS A 12 0.12 -13.13 4.33
N SER A 13 0.69 -12.87 3.17
CA SER A 13 2.06 -12.38 3.06
C SER A 13 2.22 -11.02 3.71
N ILE A 14 1.25 -10.14 3.48
CA ILE A 14 1.25 -8.81 4.09
C ILE A 14 1.05 -8.92 5.60
N CYS A 15 0.14 -9.77 6.06
CA CYS A 15 -0.06 -10.03 7.49
C CYS A 15 1.25 -10.48 8.15
N ALA A 16 1.94 -11.44 7.54
CA ALA A 16 3.19 -11.95 8.07
C ALA A 16 4.26 -10.85 8.16
N SER A 17 4.33 -10.00 7.14
CA SER A 17 5.26 -8.87 7.14
C SER A 17 4.96 -7.88 8.26
N ILE A 18 3.69 -7.57 8.47
CA ILE A 18 3.27 -6.64 9.52
C ILE A 18 3.57 -7.21 10.90
N TYR A 19 3.24 -8.47 11.13
CA TYR A 19 3.55 -9.12 12.41
C TYR A 19 5.05 -9.13 12.68
N ALA A 20 5.86 -9.44 11.67
CA ALA A 20 7.31 -9.45 11.82
C ALA A 20 7.83 -8.06 12.21
N ARG A 21 7.31 -7.01 11.59
CA ARG A 21 7.74 -5.64 11.90
C ARG A 21 7.34 -5.23 13.32
N THR A 22 6.13 -5.58 13.76
CA THR A 22 5.72 -5.28 15.13
C THR A 22 6.52 -6.07 16.15
N ALA A 23 6.87 -7.32 15.84
CA ALA A 23 7.69 -8.16 16.70
C ALA A 23 9.11 -7.58 16.84
N ILE A 24 9.69 -7.11 15.75
CA ILE A 24 11.00 -6.47 15.77
C ILE A 24 10.98 -5.23 16.64
N ARG A 25 9.95 -4.39 16.50
CA ARG A 25 9.83 -3.19 17.32
C ARG A 25 9.68 -3.54 18.81
N HIS A 26 8.91 -4.58 19.10
CA HIS A 26 8.78 -5.05 20.48
C HIS A 26 10.14 -5.53 21.04
N THR A 27 10.92 -6.21 20.23
CA THR A 27 12.24 -6.67 20.63
C THR A 27 13.18 -5.50 20.93
N LEU A 28 13.08 -4.42 20.15
CA LEU A 28 13.90 -3.23 20.36
C LEU A 28 13.42 -2.38 21.55
N ASP A 29 12.15 -2.46 21.89
CA ASP A 29 11.56 -1.77 23.03
C ASP A 29 10.65 -2.74 23.79
N PRO A 30 11.22 -3.58 24.67
CA PRO A 30 10.44 -4.60 25.39
C PRO A 30 9.36 -4.02 26.32
N ASN A 31 9.43 -2.74 26.63
CA ASN A 31 8.41 -2.13 27.47
C ASN A 31 7.09 -1.89 26.73
N ARG A 32 7.08 -2.05 25.42
CA ARG A 32 5.88 -1.96 24.62
C ARG A 32 5.42 -3.33 24.20
N PRO A 33 4.14 -3.65 24.41
CA PRO A 33 3.62 -4.93 23.93
C PRO A 33 3.56 -4.93 22.40
N PRO A 34 3.55 -6.09 21.76
CA PRO A 34 3.34 -6.16 20.32
C PRO A 34 2.00 -5.51 19.98
N MET A 35 2.00 -4.62 19.00
CA MET A 35 0.79 -3.88 18.63
C MET A 35 -0.20 -4.73 17.86
N LEU A 36 0.28 -5.72 17.13
CA LEU A 36 -0.57 -6.58 16.31
C LEU A 36 -0.21 -8.04 16.60
N THR A 37 -1.21 -8.83 16.87
CA THR A 37 -1.06 -10.24 17.22
C THR A 37 -2.00 -11.09 16.39
N GLN A 38 -1.78 -12.40 16.38
CA GLN A 38 -2.60 -13.35 15.63
C GLN A 38 -4.10 -13.21 15.86
N PRO A 39 -4.60 -13.01 17.08
CA PRO A 39 -6.05 -12.85 17.28
C PRO A 39 -6.65 -11.67 16.54
N MET A 40 -5.85 -10.71 16.10
CA MET A 40 -6.32 -9.55 15.34
C MET A 40 -6.39 -9.80 13.84
N GLN A 41 -6.02 -11.00 13.39
CA GLN A 41 -5.91 -11.27 11.96
C GLN A 41 -7.16 -10.97 11.15
N PRO A 42 -8.39 -11.34 11.58
CA PRO A 42 -9.57 -11.02 10.78
C PRO A 42 -9.74 -9.53 10.53
N ALA A 43 -9.51 -8.70 11.54
CA ALA A 43 -9.59 -7.26 11.41
C ALA A 43 -8.46 -6.73 10.52
N LEU A 44 -7.26 -7.28 10.66
CA LEU A 44 -6.11 -6.89 9.85
C LEU A 44 -6.36 -7.21 8.38
N GLU A 45 -6.94 -8.36 8.08
CA GLU A 45 -7.26 -8.73 6.70
C GLU A 45 -8.25 -7.76 6.08
N GLN A 46 -9.26 -7.33 6.83
CA GLN A 46 -10.19 -6.32 6.35
C GLN A 46 -9.50 -4.99 6.07
N LEU A 47 -8.62 -4.58 6.94
CA LEU A 47 -7.86 -3.34 6.75
C LEU A 47 -6.94 -3.42 5.53
N ILE A 48 -6.34 -4.57 5.29
CA ILE A 48 -5.52 -4.78 4.10
C ILE A 48 -6.38 -4.63 2.84
N CYS A 49 -7.54 -5.25 2.80
CA CYS A 49 -8.46 -5.13 1.66
C CYS A 49 -8.89 -3.68 1.43
N SER A 50 -9.24 -3.00 2.48
CA SER A 50 -9.67 -1.61 2.44
C SER A 50 -8.54 -0.69 1.95
N THR A 51 -7.35 -0.89 2.47
CA THR A 51 -6.17 -0.10 2.10
C THR A 51 -5.79 -0.35 0.64
N PHE A 52 -5.87 -1.61 0.20
CA PHE A 52 -5.62 -1.94 -1.20
C PHE A 52 -6.62 -1.25 -2.13
N THR A 53 -7.89 -1.26 -1.76
CA THR A 53 -8.94 -0.59 -2.54
C THR A 53 -8.65 0.91 -2.67
N THR A 54 -8.28 1.55 -1.56
CA THR A 54 -7.91 2.96 -1.56
C THR A 54 -6.69 3.20 -2.46
N LEU A 55 -5.70 2.33 -2.38
CA LEU A 55 -4.49 2.46 -3.20
C LEU A 55 -4.81 2.31 -4.68
N CYS A 56 -5.73 1.43 -5.04
CA CYS A 56 -6.18 1.32 -6.43
C CYS A 56 -6.78 2.64 -6.92
N LEU A 57 -7.59 3.28 -6.10
CA LEU A 57 -8.17 4.59 -6.45
C LEU A 57 -7.08 5.65 -6.60
N GLU A 58 -6.13 5.66 -5.70
CA GLU A 58 -5.07 6.67 -5.72
C GLU A 58 -4.12 6.53 -6.91
N THR A 59 -3.97 5.33 -7.43
CA THR A 59 -3.07 5.08 -8.56
C THR A 59 -3.79 5.00 -9.89
N GLY A 60 -5.10 5.16 -9.91
CA GLY A 60 -5.88 5.05 -11.14
C GLY A 60 -5.98 3.63 -11.68
N ALA A 61 -5.78 2.64 -10.82
CA ALA A 61 -5.90 1.24 -11.20
C ALA A 61 -7.37 0.84 -11.29
N SER A 62 -7.64 -0.34 -11.87
CA SER A 62 -9.00 -0.87 -11.91
C SER A 62 -9.50 -1.20 -10.49
N PRO A 63 -10.82 -1.35 -10.31
CA PRO A 63 -11.33 -1.73 -9.00
C PRO A 63 -10.69 -3.02 -8.51
N ALA A 64 -10.46 -3.08 -7.19
CA ALA A 64 -9.85 -4.23 -6.57
C ALA A 64 -10.74 -5.47 -6.70
N ALA A 65 -10.12 -6.60 -6.95
CA ALA A 65 -10.78 -7.90 -6.97
C ALA A 65 -10.13 -8.80 -5.93
N ARG A 66 -10.93 -9.61 -5.27
CA ARG A 66 -10.41 -10.54 -4.29
C ARG A 66 -10.77 -11.97 -4.69
N ASP A 67 -9.80 -12.85 -4.64
CA ASP A 67 -9.99 -14.29 -4.83
C ASP A 67 -9.25 -14.98 -3.69
N GLU A 68 -9.99 -15.39 -2.66
CA GLU A 68 -9.46 -16.00 -1.44
C GLU A 68 -8.38 -15.12 -0.79
N ASP A 69 -7.11 -15.52 -0.89
CA ASP A 69 -5.99 -14.80 -0.28
C ASP A 69 -5.38 -13.75 -1.21
N ILE A 70 -5.85 -13.67 -2.44
CA ILE A 70 -5.23 -12.81 -3.44
C ILE A 70 -6.09 -11.58 -3.70
N LEU A 71 -5.47 -10.41 -3.58
CA LEU A 71 -6.05 -9.15 -4.02
C LEU A 71 -5.37 -8.76 -5.32
N SER A 72 -6.14 -8.36 -6.30
CA SER A 72 -5.59 -8.03 -7.61
C SER A 72 -6.25 -6.80 -8.22
N THR A 73 -5.51 -6.16 -9.09
CA THR A 73 -5.99 -5.04 -9.88
C THR A 73 -5.18 -4.97 -11.17
N THR A 74 -5.68 -4.22 -12.12
CA THR A 74 -4.96 -3.92 -13.35
C THR A 74 -4.58 -2.44 -13.36
N ILE A 75 -3.34 -2.17 -13.66
CA ILE A 75 -2.82 -0.81 -13.68
C ILE A 75 -2.09 -0.60 -15.00
N HIS A 76 -2.21 0.60 -15.55
CA HIS A 76 -1.52 0.94 -16.79
C HIS A 76 -0.19 1.62 -16.45
N LEU A 77 0.89 1.03 -16.91
CA LEU A 77 2.23 1.50 -16.61
C LEU A 77 2.89 2.07 -17.85
N VAL A 78 3.79 3.01 -17.66
CA VAL A 78 4.63 3.49 -18.74
C VAL A 78 5.50 2.32 -19.23
N PRO A 79 5.96 2.33 -20.49
CA PRO A 79 6.77 1.23 -21.00
C PRO A 79 8.01 0.98 -20.16
N GLN A 80 8.41 -0.29 -20.13
CA GLN A 80 9.65 -0.73 -19.49
C GLN A 80 9.66 -0.67 -17.96
N VAL A 81 8.52 -0.45 -17.32
CA VAL A 81 8.45 -0.50 -15.86
C VAL A 81 8.33 -1.95 -15.42
N ASN A 82 9.09 -2.30 -14.39
CA ASN A 82 9.08 -3.65 -13.84
C ASN A 82 7.83 -3.84 -12.98
N THR A 83 6.95 -4.72 -13.41
CA THR A 83 5.70 -5.03 -12.70
C THR A 83 5.96 -5.55 -11.28
N ALA A 84 7.02 -6.36 -11.11
CA ALA A 84 7.36 -6.88 -9.79
C ALA A 84 7.75 -5.76 -8.82
N ALA A 85 8.40 -4.72 -9.30
CA ALA A 85 8.75 -3.57 -8.48
C ALA A 85 7.51 -2.79 -8.05
N ILE A 86 6.53 -2.66 -8.95
CA ILE A 86 5.27 -1.98 -8.62
C ILE A 86 4.49 -2.81 -7.60
N ARG A 87 4.46 -4.13 -7.75
CA ARG A 87 3.81 -5.00 -6.78
C ARG A 87 4.47 -4.86 -5.40
N ALA A 88 5.79 -4.87 -5.34
CA ALA A 88 6.51 -4.70 -4.09
C ALA A 88 6.20 -3.35 -3.45
N ALA A 89 6.08 -2.31 -4.27
CA ALA A 89 5.72 -0.98 -3.79
C ALA A 89 4.30 -0.97 -3.21
N PHE A 90 3.35 -1.65 -3.85
CA PHE A 90 1.99 -1.79 -3.32
C PHE A 90 2.01 -2.46 -1.95
N GLU A 91 2.71 -3.58 -1.83
CA GLU A 91 2.83 -4.29 -0.56
C GLU A 91 3.46 -3.41 0.52
N ARG A 92 4.49 -2.67 0.16
CA ARG A 92 5.16 -1.75 1.07
C ARG A 92 4.24 -0.63 1.54
N ILE A 93 3.50 0.01 0.63
CA ILE A 93 2.59 1.10 0.97
C ILE A 93 1.51 0.61 1.94
N ILE A 94 0.91 -0.55 1.65
CA ILE A 94 -0.11 -1.13 2.50
C ILE A 94 0.44 -1.41 3.89
N SER A 95 1.60 -2.07 3.97
CA SER A 95 2.23 -2.40 5.24
C SER A 95 2.56 -1.14 6.04
N LEU A 96 3.11 -0.12 5.40
CA LEU A 96 3.48 1.12 6.07
C LEU A 96 2.25 1.87 6.60
N ARG A 97 1.18 1.93 5.82
CA ARG A 97 -0.05 2.60 6.24
C ARG A 97 -0.70 1.89 7.42
N LEU A 98 -0.70 0.56 7.42
CA LEU A 98 -1.28 -0.20 8.52
C LEU A 98 -0.42 -0.10 9.78
N LEU A 99 0.90 -0.06 9.65
CA LEU A 99 1.78 0.18 10.77
C LEU A 99 1.56 1.59 11.34
N ALA A 100 1.41 2.58 10.48
CA ALA A 100 1.12 3.94 10.92
C ALA A 100 -0.17 3.98 11.73
N GLU A 101 -1.21 3.30 11.25
CA GLU A 101 -2.49 3.26 11.94
C GLU A 101 -2.37 2.53 13.28
N ALA A 102 -1.65 1.41 13.31
CA ALA A 102 -1.47 0.63 14.54
C ALA A 102 -0.75 1.43 15.63
N TYR A 103 0.20 2.26 15.25
CA TYR A 103 1.00 3.03 16.21
C TYR A 103 0.53 4.47 16.39
N ALA A 104 -0.59 4.85 15.80
CA ALA A 104 -1.04 6.25 15.76
C ALA A 104 -1.16 6.88 17.15
N SER A 105 -1.60 6.14 18.15
CA SER A 105 -1.74 6.66 19.51
C SER A 105 -0.56 6.29 20.41
N ALA A 106 0.10 5.16 20.14
CA ALA A 106 1.16 4.66 21.01
C ALA A 106 2.52 5.28 20.71
N ASP A 107 2.78 5.62 19.45
CA ASP A 107 4.06 6.18 19.02
C ASP A 107 3.85 7.08 17.82
N ARG A 108 3.49 8.32 18.07
CA ARG A 108 3.15 9.27 17.01
C ARG A 108 4.31 9.53 16.04
N ALA A 109 5.52 9.58 16.57
CA ALA A 109 6.69 9.82 15.71
C ALA A 109 6.89 8.70 14.72
N TYR A 110 6.78 7.44 15.18
CA TYR A 110 6.89 6.29 14.32
C TYR A 110 5.74 6.25 13.29
N SER A 111 4.52 6.51 13.75
CA SER A 111 3.35 6.55 12.87
C SER A 111 3.54 7.58 11.76
N ALA A 112 3.98 8.79 12.09
CA ALA A 112 4.22 9.84 11.12
C ALA A 112 5.31 9.45 10.13
N GLN A 113 6.37 8.78 10.61
CA GLN A 113 7.45 8.32 9.76
C GLN A 113 6.96 7.25 8.77
N MET A 114 6.12 6.32 9.22
CA MET A 114 5.56 5.29 8.36
C MET A 114 4.67 5.90 7.28
N ASN A 115 3.85 6.90 7.63
CA ASN A 115 3.03 7.61 6.66
C ASN A 115 3.88 8.36 5.64
N THR A 116 4.97 8.98 6.07
CA THR A 116 5.88 9.68 5.16
C THR A 116 6.50 8.71 4.17
N PHE A 117 6.95 7.56 4.63
CA PHE A 117 7.51 6.54 3.75
C PHE A 117 6.46 6.00 2.77
N ALA A 118 5.23 5.81 3.23
CA ALA A 118 4.14 5.37 2.36
C ALA A 118 3.87 6.41 1.27
N ASP A 119 3.82 7.67 1.63
CA ASP A 119 3.56 8.75 0.67
C ASP A 119 4.69 8.87 -0.36
N THR A 120 5.93 8.68 0.06
CA THR A 120 7.07 8.67 -0.85
C THR A 120 6.97 7.51 -1.84
N SER A 121 6.62 6.33 -1.35
CA SER A 121 6.44 5.16 -2.22
C SER A 121 5.27 5.34 -3.18
N LEU A 122 4.18 5.95 -2.72
CA LEU A 122 3.03 6.24 -3.57
C LEU A 122 3.39 7.22 -4.68
N ALA A 123 4.13 8.26 -4.36
CA ALA A 123 4.57 9.23 -5.36
C ALA A 123 5.42 8.55 -6.43
N ALA A 124 6.30 7.63 -6.01
CA ALA A 124 7.12 6.87 -6.94
C ALA A 124 6.25 6.01 -7.86
N VAL A 125 5.26 5.30 -7.31
CA VAL A 125 4.36 4.49 -8.12
C VAL A 125 3.61 5.37 -9.12
N ARG A 126 3.09 6.50 -8.67
CA ARG A 126 2.35 7.40 -9.55
C ARG A 126 3.18 7.91 -10.71
N SER A 127 4.49 8.09 -10.50
CA SER A 127 5.36 8.55 -11.58
C SER A 127 5.51 7.53 -12.70
N PHE A 128 5.21 6.26 -12.43
CA PHE A 128 5.29 5.19 -13.42
C PHE A 128 3.93 4.78 -13.97
N THR A 129 2.84 5.39 -13.50
CA THR A 129 1.52 5.06 -13.99
C THR A 129 1.05 6.09 -14.99
N THR A 130 0.16 5.65 -15.88
CA THR A 130 -0.51 6.57 -16.79
C THR A 130 -1.97 6.57 -16.44
N THR A 131 -2.58 7.73 -16.41
CA THR A 131 -3.99 7.77 -16.15
C THR A 131 -4.72 7.29 -17.37
N ALA A 132 -5.76 6.52 -17.11
CA ALA A 132 -6.53 6.01 -18.19
C ALA A 132 -7.18 7.10 -18.97
N ALA A 133 -7.43 8.20 -18.33
CA ALA A 133 -8.04 9.27 -19.00
C ALA A 133 -7.16 10.44 -18.87
N PRO A 134 -6.42 10.66 -19.78
CA PRO A 134 -5.56 11.72 -19.76
C PRO A 134 -6.36 12.92 -19.84
N HIS A 135 -6.51 13.61 -18.96
CA HIS A 135 -7.18 14.65 -19.06
C HIS A 135 -6.44 15.67 -19.54
N PRO A 136 -6.90 16.31 -20.22
CA PRO A 136 -6.35 17.38 -20.73
C PRO A 136 -6.20 18.31 -19.65
N ARG A 137 -5.25 18.70 -19.42
CA ARG A 137 -4.99 19.39 -18.54
C ARG A 137 -5.46 20.61 -18.83
N LYS A 138 -6.14 21.14 -18.56
CA LYS A 138 -6.56 22.20 -18.67
C LYS A 138 -5.84 23.11 -18.26
N THR A 139 -5.22 23.57 -18.71
CA THR A 139 -4.44 24.44 -18.38
C THR A 139 -5.13 25.54 -18.15
N PRO A 140 -5.13 26.02 -17.44
CA PRO A 140 -5.74 27.06 -17.05
C PRO A 140 -5.39 28.19 -17.67
N HIS A 141 -5.51 28.41 -18.20
CA HIS A 141 -5.22 29.30 -18.57
C HIS A 141 -5.42 30.16 -18.33
N ILE A 142 -5.40 30.43 -18.15
CA ILE A 142 -5.45 31.05 -17.89
C ILE A 142 -5.44 31.69 -18.01
N PHE A 143 -5.68 32.01 -18.27
CA PHE A 143 -5.82 32.66 -18.33
C PHE A 143 -6.00 33.08 -18.28
#